data_95b090b8deee097935e6f1214a5c5aba
#
_entry.id   95b090b8deee097935e6f1214a5c5aba
#
_cell.length_a   1.000
_cell.length_b   1.000
_cell.length_c   1.000
_cell.angle_alpha   90.00
_cell.angle_beta   90.00
_cell.angle_gamma   90.00
#
_symmetry.space_group_name_H-M   'P 1'
#
loop_
_entity.id
_entity.type
_entity.pdbx_description
1 polymer ?
#
loop_
_entity_poly.entity_id
_entity_poly.type
_entity_poly.pdbx_seq_one_letter_code
_entity_poly.pdbx_strand_id
1 'polypeptide(L)'
;MAKIHFYTVVVSLLLTSTTYAGLAPDWAKDIVWYQIFPERFANGDPSNDPTRASLSEPQKVPHSWQVMDWNADWNQRDGWEQAVSPHFQDTLLDRRYGGDLQGVIDKLDTLQELGINGIYFNPIFYADSLHKYDGNSFHHIDPHFGPDPQGDLTLIASETSSPRSWQWTAADKLFLKLLQETKARNIRVIIDGVWNHTGRDFFAFADIRTKFQKSRYARWYDITTFDDPRTARNEFDYNGWYGFKSLPEFANDASGQNLAPGPKRYIFNASKRWMDPNDDGDPSDGIDGWRLDVAEEVPHGFWREWHAFIRQLNPEAFTSAEIWGSSADFLRDTHFGSAMNYRGFAIPVKGWLIDGKINASAFVQRLEAERQTHLADTQHILQNLIDSHDTQRVASAIANRHTFAAYKNDDWFDYDDGERVNARTHGYNNQAPDADGRRIWKMLALFQATYVGAPMIYYGTEIGMWGADDPEDRMPTAWNQIDSEMRD
;
A
#
# COMPACT_ATOMS: atom_id res chain seq x y z
N MET A 1 -53.79 12.32 62.05
CA MET A 1 -52.65 11.40 61.82
C MET A 1 -52.52 11.20 60.32
N ALA A 2 -51.64 11.89 59.71
CA ALA A 2 -51.37 11.78 58.27
C ALA A 2 -50.29 10.71 58.06
N LYS A 3 -50.58 9.73 57.23
CA LYS A 3 -49.64 8.66 56.85
C LYS A 3 -48.82 9.19 55.66
N ILE A 4 -47.50 9.41 55.86
CA ILE A 4 -46.53 9.73 54.83
C ILE A 4 -46.06 8.41 54.23
N HIS A 5 -46.31 8.23 52.92
CA HIS A 5 -45.76 7.12 52.15
C HIS A 5 -44.43 7.55 51.50
N PHE A 6 -43.34 6.88 51.88
CA PHE A 6 -42.06 7.01 51.23
C PHE A 6 -42.04 6.06 49.99
N TYR A 7 -41.88 6.62 48.80
CA TYR A 7 -41.59 5.87 47.61
C TYR A 7 -40.06 5.82 47.45
N THR A 8 -39.49 4.63 47.56
CA THR A 8 -38.10 4.37 47.26
C THR A 8 -37.96 4.22 45.75
N VAL A 9 -37.37 5.19 45.07
CA VAL A 9 -36.99 5.09 43.66
C VAL A 9 -35.66 4.35 43.58
N VAL A 10 -35.69 3.10 43.12
CA VAL A 10 -34.49 2.34 42.79
C VAL A 10 -34.06 2.77 41.40
N VAL A 11 -33.02 3.60 41.27
CA VAL A 11 -32.36 3.90 40.02
C VAL A 11 -31.39 2.76 39.74
N SER A 12 -31.78 1.84 38.86
CA SER A 12 -30.85 0.84 38.30
C SER A 12 -29.90 1.55 37.32
N LEU A 13 -28.69 1.83 37.75
CA LEU A 13 -27.59 2.13 36.83
C LEU A 13 -27.29 0.86 36.02
N LEU A 14 -27.75 0.80 34.78
CA LEU A 14 -27.22 -0.08 33.79
C LEU A 14 -25.81 0.40 33.46
N LEU A 15 -24.81 -0.18 34.12
CA LEU A 15 -23.44 -0.16 33.67
C LEU A 15 -23.41 -0.98 32.38
N THR A 16 -23.57 -0.31 31.23
CA THR A 16 -23.10 -0.87 29.95
C THR A 16 -21.61 -0.97 30.07
N SER A 17 -21.10 -2.17 30.36
CA SER A 17 -19.72 -2.52 30.09
C SER A 17 -19.55 -2.35 28.60
N THR A 18 -18.96 -1.22 28.15
CA THR A 18 -18.30 -1.16 26.87
C THR A 18 -17.17 -2.16 26.97
N THR A 19 -17.41 -3.39 26.57
CA THR A 19 -16.34 -4.28 26.15
C THR A 19 -15.63 -3.51 25.06
N TYR A 20 -14.40 -3.09 25.31
CA TYR A 20 -13.49 -2.69 24.26
C TYR A 20 -13.41 -3.89 23.32
N ALA A 21 -14.20 -3.87 22.23
CA ALA A 21 -13.98 -4.77 21.12
C ALA A 21 -12.51 -4.60 20.71
N GLY A 22 -11.76 -5.68 20.57
CA GLY A 22 -10.36 -5.63 20.18
C GLY A 22 -10.20 -4.72 18.97
N LEU A 23 -9.07 -4.02 18.87
CA LEU A 23 -8.79 -3.08 17.77
C LEU A 23 -8.82 -3.75 16.40
N ALA A 24 -8.73 -5.07 16.36
CA ALA A 24 -8.72 -5.87 15.16
C ALA A 24 -9.83 -6.95 15.18
N PRO A 25 -10.37 -7.30 14.02
CA PRO A 25 -11.38 -8.33 13.90
C PRO A 25 -10.79 -9.73 14.14
N ASP A 26 -11.60 -10.63 14.68
CA ASP A 26 -11.14 -12.00 14.98
C ASP A 26 -10.72 -12.78 13.72
N TRP A 27 -11.35 -12.53 12.58
CA TRP A 27 -10.99 -13.18 11.31
C TRP A 27 -9.55 -12.90 10.88
N ALA A 28 -8.95 -11.80 11.32
CA ALA A 28 -7.59 -11.43 10.95
C ALA A 28 -6.51 -12.30 11.63
N LYS A 29 -6.88 -13.11 12.64
CA LYS A 29 -5.95 -14.02 13.31
C LYS A 29 -5.60 -15.27 12.49
N ASP A 30 -6.45 -15.62 11.52
CA ASP A 30 -6.30 -16.81 10.68
C ASP A 30 -6.01 -16.44 9.22
N ILE A 31 -5.43 -15.25 8.99
CA ILE A 31 -5.21 -14.73 7.65
C ILE A 31 -3.80 -15.05 7.14
N VAL A 32 -3.70 -15.43 5.88
CA VAL A 32 -2.47 -15.44 5.08
C VAL A 32 -2.61 -14.38 4.00
N TRP A 33 -1.88 -13.29 4.16
CA TRP A 33 -1.92 -12.17 3.24
C TRP A 33 -1.10 -12.43 1.98
N TYR A 34 -1.61 -11.97 0.84
CA TYR A 34 -0.89 -11.90 -0.41
C TYR A 34 -0.90 -10.46 -0.93
N GLN A 35 0.27 -9.85 -1.04
CA GLN A 35 0.43 -8.49 -1.52
C GLN A 35 0.50 -8.47 -3.04
N ILE A 36 -0.40 -7.72 -3.67
CA ILE A 36 -0.48 -7.57 -5.13
C ILE A 36 -0.10 -6.14 -5.55
N PHE A 37 0.86 -6.05 -6.48
CA PHE A 37 1.15 -4.84 -7.24
C PHE A 37 0.45 -4.97 -8.61
N PRO A 38 -0.74 -4.35 -8.81
CA PRO A 38 -1.64 -4.74 -9.91
C PRO A 38 -1.00 -4.62 -11.29
N GLU A 39 -0.31 -3.52 -11.57
CA GLU A 39 0.34 -3.25 -12.86
C GLU A 39 1.38 -4.34 -13.25
N ARG A 40 1.83 -5.14 -12.28
CA ARG A 40 2.88 -6.16 -12.44
C ARG A 40 2.40 -7.59 -12.13
N PHE A 41 1.13 -7.77 -11.79
CA PHE A 41 0.62 -9.08 -11.36
C PHE A 41 0.15 -9.94 -12.53
N ALA A 42 -0.83 -9.48 -13.30
CA ALA A 42 -1.33 -10.17 -14.51
C ALA A 42 -2.09 -9.18 -15.40
N ASN A 43 -1.88 -9.27 -16.72
CA ASN A 43 -2.66 -8.54 -17.73
C ASN A 43 -3.80 -9.44 -18.21
N GLY A 44 -5.03 -9.11 -17.87
CA GLY A 44 -6.24 -9.86 -18.23
C GLY A 44 -6.98 -9.27 -19.43
N ASP A 45 -6.75 -8.00 -19.72
CA ASP A 45 -7.40 -7.29 -20.84
C ASP A 45 -6.41 -6.34 -21.54
N PRO A 46 -5.65 -6.79 -22.54
CA PRO A 46 -4.70 -5.94 -23.25
C PRO A 46 -5.35 -4.73 -23.97
N SER A 47 -6.69 -4.65 -24.04
CA SER A 47 -7.37 -3.50 -24.67
C SER A 47 -7.38 -2.25 -23.78
N ASN A 48 -7.13 -2.42 -22.47
CA ASN A 48 -7.04 -1.34 -21.49
C ASN A 48 -5.61 -0.87 -21.21
N ASP A 49 -4.62 -1.48 -21.86
CA ASP A 49 -3.20 -1.20 -21.62
C ASP A 49 -2.90 0.32 -21.57
N PRO A 50 -2.01 0.76 -20.68
CA PRO A 50 -1.56 2.14 -20.64
C PRO A 50 -1.02 2.64 -21.97
N THR A 51 -1.29 3.90 -22.29
CA THR A 51 -0.75 4.57 -23.46
C THR A 51 0.34 5.56 -23.08
N ARG A 52 1.12 6.01 -24.05
CA ARG A 52 2.09 7.09 -23.81
C ARG A 52 1.46 8.30 -23.10
N ALA A 53 0.23 8.63 -23.44
CA ALA A 53 -0.49 9.79 -22.88
C ALA A 53 -0.87 9.62 -21.41
N SER A 54 -0.92 8.40 -20.88
CA SER A 54 -1.24 8.10 -19.49
C SER A 54 -0.04 8.07 -18.55
N LEU A 55 1.17 8.38 -19.06
CA LEU A 55 2.36 8.49 -18.23
C LEU A 55 2.42 9.84 -17.52
N SER A 56 3.03 9.89 -16.34
CA SER A 56 3.23 11.13 -15.56
C SER A 56 3.94 12.24 -16.36
N GLU A 57 4.88 11.88 -17.23
CA GLU A 57 5.67 12.81 -18.03
C GLU A 57 5.79 12.34 -19.48
N PRO A 58 4.66 12.32 -20.22
CA PRO A 58 4.62 11.76 -21.58
C PRO A 58 5.56 12.45 -22.58
N GLN A 59 5.98 13.70 -22.27
CA GLN A 59 6.93 14.46 -23.09
C GLN A 59 8.38 13.95 -22.95
N LYS A 60 8.71 13.22 -21.89
CA LYS A 60 10.07 12.65 -21.67
C LYS A 60 10.32 11.38 -22.46
N VAL A 61 9.28 10.71 -22.92
CA VAL A 61 9.40 9.49 -23.71
C VAL A 61 9.02 9.71 -25.17
N PRO A 62 9.63 8.98 -26.13
CA PRO A 62 9.36 9.16 -27.56
C PRO A 62 7.96 8.68 -27.95
N HIS A 63 7.52 9.07 -29.16
CA HIS A 63 6.25 8.59 -29.73
C HIS A 63 6.23 7.08 -29.97
N SER A 64 7.38 6.44 -30.06
CA SER A 64 7.54 4.99 -30.19
C SER A 64 7.40 4.24 -28.85
N TRP A 65 7.12 4.93 -27.74
CA TRP A 65 6.85 4.28 -26.47
C TRP A 65 5.64 3.32 -26.57
N GLN A 66 5.76 2.17 -25.99
CA GLN A 66 4.71 1.13 -25.92
C GLN A 66 4.83 0.35 -24.62
N VAL A 67 3.75 -0.33 -24.25
CA VAL A 67 3.72 -1.30 -23.16
C VAL A 67 4.75 -2.40 -23.46
N MET A 68 5.47 -2.84 -22.43
CA MET A 68 6.48 -3.89 -22.52
C MET A 68 5.82 -5.25 -22.72
N ASP A 69 6.47 -6.14 -23.47
CA ASP A 69 6.04 -7.55 -23.50
C ASP A 69 6.14 -8.14 -22.09
N TRP A 70 5.06 -8.77 -21.63
CA TRP A 70 4.97 -9.36 -20.29
C TRP A 70 6.11 -10.34 -19.99
N ASN A 71 6.57 -11.09 -20.98
CA ASN A 71 7.60 -12.11 -20.88
C ASN A 71 8.98 -11.63 -21.34
N ALA A 72 9.17 -10.36 -21.63
CA ALA A 72 10.47 -9.82 -22.01
C ALA A 72 11.48 -9.99 -20.87
N ASP A 73 12.74 -10.21 -21.24
CA ASP A 73 13.84 -10.16 -20.27
C ASP A 73 13.91 -8.75 -19.67
N TRP A 74 13.72 -8.66 -18.35
CA TRP A 74 13.77 -7.39 -17.61
C TRP A 74 15.04 -6.58 -17.88
N ASN A 75 16.16 -7.25 -18.06
CA ASN A 75 17.47 -6.63 -18.29
C ASN A 75 17.67 -6.19 -19.74
N GLN A 76 16.79 -6.59 -20.65
CA GLN A 76 16.82 -6.14 -22.04
C GLN A 76 16.07 -4.82 -22.18
N ARG A 77 16.71 -3.85 -22.83
CA ARG A 77 16.12 -2.55 -23.11
C ARG A 77 15.40 -2.56 -24.45
N ASP A 78 14.20 -2.00 -24.47
CA ASP A 78 13.47 -1.77 -25.71
C ASP A 78 14.07 -0.59 -26.52
N GLY A 79 13.69 -0.51 -27.78
CA GLY A 79 14.17 0.55 -28.69
C GLY A 79 13.81 1.97 -28.22
N TRP A 80 12.63 2.14 -27.62
CA TRP A 80 12.22 3.43 -27.06
C TRP A 80 13.07 3.85 -25.85
N GLU A 81 13.46 2.92 -24.99
CA GLU A 81 14.31 3.20 -23.83
C GLU A 81 15.72 3.62 -24.25
N GLN A 82 16.26 2.96 -25.27
CA GLN A 82 17.58 3.29 -25.84
C GLN A 82 17.58 4.69 -26.47
N ALA A 83 16.44 5.14 -26.99
CA ALA A 83 16.27 6.48 -27.55
C ALA A 83 16.17 7.57 -26.46
N VAL A 84 15.75 7.24 -25.23
CA VAL A 84 15.63 8.18 -24.10
C VAL A 84 16.98 8.40 -23.41
N SER A 85 17.67 7.33 -23.04
CA SER A 85 18.93 7.42 -22.30
C SER A 85 19.87 6.26 -22.63
N PRO A 86 21.19 6.42 -22.52
CA PRO A 86 22.13 5.30 -22.56
C PRO A 86 22.11 4.43 -21.29
N HIS A 87 21.53 4.92 -20.19
CA HIS A 87 21.55 4.23 -18.91
C HIS A 87 20.25 3.45 -18.66
N PHE A 88 20.39 2.24 -18.16
CA PHE A 88 19.28 1.31 -17.92
C PHE A 88 18.27 1.87 -16.90
N GLN A 89 18.74 2.44 -15.82
CA GLN A 89 17.90 2.88 -14.69
C GLN A 89 16.99 4.06 -15.05
N ASP A 90 17.36 4.89 -16.02
CA ASP A 90 16.68 6.14 -16.33
C ASP A 90 15.26 5.96 -16.90
N THR A 91 14.92 4.74 -17.34
CA THR A 91 13.64 4.44 -18.02
C THR A 91 12.77 3.42 -17.31
N LEU A 92 13.25 2.82 -16.23
CA LEU A 92 12.52 1.73 -15.55
C LEU A 92 11.16 2.18 -14.99
N LEU A 93 11.09 3.42 -14.50
CA LEU A 93 9.84 4.00 -13.98
C LEU A 93 8.82 4.34 -15.07
N ASP A 94 9.25 4.39 -16.33
CA ASP A 94 8.35 4.61 -17.47
C ASP A 94 7.86 3.31 -18.11
N ARG A 95 8.37 2.16 -17.68
CA ARG A 95 7.88 0.85 -18.13
C ARG A 95 6.48 0.59 -17.62
N ARG A 96 5.60 0.13 -18.51
CA ARG A 96 4.28 -0.41 -18.16
C ARG A 96 4.16 -1.80 -18.76
N TYR A 97 3.45 -2.70 -18.06
CA TYR A 97 3.19 -4.08 -18.47
C TYR A 97 1.69 -4.36 -18.62
N GLY A 98 0.83 -3.44 -18.21
CA GLY A 98 -0.61 -3.52 -18.40
C GLY A 98 -1.31 -4.49 -17.46
N GLY A 99 -0.73 -4.82 -16.31
CA GLY A 99 -1.45 -5.59 -15.28
C GLY A 99 -2.71 -4.85 -14.82
N ASP A 100 -3.82 -5.59 -14.64
CA ASP A 100 -5.14 -5.04 -14.40
C ASP A 100 -6.01 -5.88 -13.44
N LEU A 101 -7.20 -5.41 -13.11
CA LEU A 101 -8.12 -6.12 -12.21
C LEU A 101 -8.70 -7.39 -12.83
N GLN A 102 -8.85 -7.47 -14.16
CA GLN A 102 -9.29 -8.71 -14.80
C GLN A 102 -8.23 -9.79 -14.65
N GLY A 103 -6.95 -9.45 -14.81
CA GLY A 103 -5.83 -10.36 -14.58
C GLY A 103 -5.78 -10.87 -13.12
N VAL A 104 -6.13 -10.02 -12.16
CA VAL A 104 -6.27 -10.48 -10.76
C VAL A 104 -7.43 -11.45 -10.61
N ILE A 105 -8.61 -11.15 -11.17
CA ILE A 105 -9.78 -12.04 -11.14
C ILE A 105 -9.42 -13.41 -11.73
N ASP A 106 -8.72 -13.44 -12.86
CA ASP A 106 -8.32 -14.67 -13.54
C ASP A 106 -7.34 -15.55 -12.74
N LYS A 107 -6.69 -14.98 -11.73
CA LYS A 107 -5.73 -15.68 -10.85
C LYS A 107 -6.28 -16.03 -9.46
N LEU A 108 -7.50 -15.66 -9.13
CA LEU A 108 -8.06 -15.92 -7.79
C LEU A 108 -8.09 -17.40 -7.42
N ASP A 109 -8.38 -18.30 -8.35
CA ASP A 109 -8.37 -19.73 -8.07
C ASP A 109 -6.94 -20.23 -7.74
N THR A 110 -5.92 -19.71 -8.42
CA THR A 110 -4.52 -20.00 -8.11
C THR A 110 -4.14 -19.53 -6.70
N LEU A 111 -4.57 -18.34 -6.30
CA LEU A 111 -4.32 -17.82 -4.95
C LEU A 111 -5.04 -18.66 -3.89
N GLN A 112 -6.28 -19.07 -4.16
CA GLN A 112 -7.03 -19.95 -3.26
C GLN A 112 -6.36 -21.31 -3.10
N GLU A 113 -5.84 -21.91 -4.17
CA GLU A 113 -5.06 -23.16 -4.15
C GLU A 113 -3.79 -23.05 -3.31
N LEU A 114 -3.17 -21.87 -3.26
CA LEU A 114 -2.01 -21.58 -2.39
C LEU A 114 -2.40 -21.40 -0.91
N GLY A 115 -3.70 -21.43 -0.58
CA GLY A 115 -4.17 -21.19 0.78
C GLY A 115 -4.25 -19.72 1.18
N ILE A 116 -4.17 -18.80 0.21
CA ILE A 116 -4.35 -17.36 0.44
C ILE A 116 -5.82 -17.08 0.75
N ASN A 117 -6.07 -16.36 1.84
CA ASN A 117 -7.39 -15.93 2.24
C ASN A 117 -7.47 -14.43 2.58
N GLY A 118 -6.39 -13.67 2.29
CA GLY A 118 -6.36 -12.22 2.34
C GLY A 118 -5.52 -11.61 1.22
N ILE A 119 -6.04 -10.60 0.54
CA ILE A 119 -5.32 -9.84 -0.47
C ILE A 119 -5.11 -8.42 0.05
N TYR A 120 -3.87 -7.95 -0.01
CA TYR A 120 -3.51 -6.56 0.13
C TYR A 120 -3.10 -6.01 -1.24
N PHE A 121 -3.84 -5.01 -1.73
CA PHE A 121 -3.47 -4.30 -2.94
C PHE A 121 -2.59 -3.10 -2.63
N ASN A 122 -1.41 -3.01 -3.27
CA ASN A 122 -0.75 -1.72 -3.47
C ASN A 122 -1.71 -0.74 -4.14
N PRO A 123 -1.45 0.58 -4.15
CA PRO A 123 -2.44 1.56 -4.57
C PRO A 123 -3.10 1.21 -5.91
N ILE A 124 -4.42 1.25 -5.93
CA ILE A 124 -5.25 0.95 -7.11
C ILE A 124 -6.00 2.16 -7.63
N PHE A 125 -5.89 3.29 -6.93
CA PHE A 125 -6.58 4.51 -7.30
C PHE A 125 -5.95 5.17 -8.52
N TYR A 126 -6.76 5.98 -9.22
CA TYR A 126 -6.32 6.72 -10.40
C TYR A 126 -5.06 7.54 -10.12
N ALA A 127 -3.99 7.24 -10.86
CA ALA A 127 -2.70 7.92 -10.79
C ALA A 127 -1.89 7.68 -12.08
N ASP A 128 -0.95 8.56 -12.38
CA ASP A 128 -0.17 8.50 -13.61
C ASP A 128 1.08 7.61 -13.48
N SER A 129 1.62 7.44 -12.26
CA SER A 129 2.77 6.57 -12.03
C SER A 129 2.39 5.08 -12.09
N LEU A 130 3.39 4.23 -12.26
CA LEU A 130 3.22 2.78 -12.20
C LEU A 130 2.85 2.30 -10.79
N HIS A 131 3.34 2.99 -9.75
CA HIS A 131 3.15 2.61 -8.35
C HIS A 131 1.88 3.19 -7.72
N LYS A 132 1.27 4.21 -8.35
CA LYS A 132 0.00 4.83 -7.96
C LYS A 132 -0.02 5.52 -6.58
N TYR A 133 1.15 5.74 -5.96
CA TYR A 133 1.22 6.55 -4.72
C TYR A 133 0.99 8.04 -4.98
N ASP A 134 1.14 8.51 -6.20
CA ASP A 134 0.81 9.85 -6.67
C ASP A 134 -0.66 9.97 -7.12
N GLY A 135 -1.61 9.57 -6.27
CA GLY A 135 -3.03 9.53 -6.62
C GLY A 135 -3.57 10.85 -7.17
N ASN A 136 -4.31 10.78 -8.28
CA ASN A 136 -5.08 11.88 -8.88
C ASN A 136 -6.53 11.90 -8.36
N SER A 137 -6.99 10.77 -7.80
CA SER A 137 -8.26 10.60 -7.13
C SER A 137 -8.17 9.45 -6.13
N PHE A 138 -8.90 9.51 -5.01
CA PHE A 138 -9.05 8.40 -4.06
C PHE A 138 -10.44 7.77 -4.09
N HIS A 139 -11.32 8.25 -4.94
CA HIS A 139 -12.69 7.75 -5.08
C HIS A 139 -12.95 7.04 -6.40
N HIS A 140 -11.89 6.84 -7.21
CA HIS A 140 -11.91 6.04 -8.42
C HIS A 140 -10.71 5.11 -8.51
N ILE A 141 -10.97 3.92 -8.99
CA ILE A 141 -9.94 2.99 -9.45
C ILE A 141 -9.26 3.57 -10.69
N ASP A 142 -8.00 3.22 -10.90
CA ASP A 142 -7.27 3.64 -12.09
C ASP A 142 -7.99 3.17 -13.37
N PRO A 143 -8.28 4.06 -14.33
CA PRO A 143 -8.97 3.71 -15.57
C PRO A 143 -8.33 2.57 -16.34
N HIS A 144 -6.99 2.47 -16.34
CA HIS A 144 -6.25 1.39 -17.01
C HIS A 144 -6.30 0.04 -16.27
N PHE A 145 -6.90 -0.02 -15.08
CA PHE A 145 -7.22 -1.26 -14.40
C PHE A 145 -8.61 -1.80 -14.76
N GLY A 146 -9.38 -1.07 -15.55
CA GLY A 146 -10.74 -1.39 -15.96
C GLY A 146 -10.92 -1.39 -17.48
N PRO A 147 -12.10 -1.81 -17.98
CA PRO A 147 -12.30 -2.12 -19.41
C PRO A 147 -12.56 -0.91 -20.32
N ASP A 148 -12.71 0.30 -19.77
CA ASP A 148 -13.02 1.51 -20.59
C ASP A 148 -12.25 2.74 -20.08
N PRO A 149 -10.92 2.79 -20.24
CA PRO A 149 -10.11 3.89 -19.72
C PRO A 149 -10.55 5.27 -20.22
N GLN A 150 -10.93 5.39 -21.49
CA GLN A 150 -11.32 6.67 -22.09
C GLN A 150 -12.69 7.16 -21.60
N GLY A 151 -13.65 6.25 -21.42
CA GLY A 151 -14.95 6.56 -20.84
C GLY A 151 -14.82 7.00 -19.38
N ASP A 152 -14.01 6.29 -18.60
CA ASP A 152 -13.73 6.57 -17.19
C ASP A 152 -13.08 7.94 -17.01
N LEU A 153 -12.03 8.28 -17.77
CA LEU A 153 -11.39 9.60 -17.74
C LEU A 153 -12.38 10.72 -18.07
N THR A 154 -13.31 10.47 -19.00
CA THR A 154 -14.35 11.44 -19.36
C THR A 154 -15.34 11.69 -18.22
N LEU A 155 -15.74 10.64 -17.50
CA LEU A 155 -16.59 10.75 -16.30
C LEU A 155 -15.87 11.50 -15.19
N ILE A 156 -14.66 11.11 -14.85
CA ILE A 156 -13.83 11.70 -13.78
C ILE A 156 -13.61 13.20 -14.02
N ALA A 157 -13.35 13.62 -15.26
CA ALA A 157 -13.13 15.02 -15.62
C ALA A 157 -14.36 15.91 -15.35
N SER A 158 -15.56 15.34 -15.28
CA SER A 158 -16.82 16.08 -15.00
C SER A 158 -17.11 16.26 -13.51
N GLU A 159 -16.33 15.62 -12.62
CA GLU A 159 -16.62 15.52 -11.19
C GLU A 159 -16.00 16.65 -10.35
N THR A 160 -16.38 16.68 -9.09
CA THR A 160 -15.88 17.62 -8.09
C THR A 160 -15.51 16.88 -6.81
N SER A 161 -14.97 17.59 -5.80
CA SER A 161 -14.72 17.02 -4.47
C SER A 161 -16.00 16.61 -3.71
N SER A 162 -17.19 16.81 -4.27
CA SER A 162 -18.46 16.46 -3.64
C SER A 162 -18.88 15.05 -4.00
N PRO A 163 -19.16 14.15 -3.03
CA PRO A 163 -19.65 12.80 -3.32
C PRO A 163 -20.91 12.76 -4.19
N ARG A 164 -21.70 13.83 -4.18
CA ARG A 164 -22.92 13.92 -5.02
C ARG A 164 -22.63 13.96 -6.53
N SER A 165 -21.40 14.31 -6.93
CA SER A 165 -21.00 14.31 -8.34
C SER A 165 -20.30 13.01 -8.76
N TRP A 166 -19.94 12.15 -7.81
CA TRP A 166 -19.17 10.93 -8.10
C TRP A 166 -20.05 9.87 -8.76
N GLN A 167 -19.56 9.35 -9.84
CA GLN A 167 -20.19 8.26 -10.59
C GLN A 167 -19.37 6.97 -10.40
N TRP A 168 -19.96 5.85 -10.71
CA TRP A 168 -19.23 4.58 -10.76
C TRP A 168 -18.68 4.37 -12.16
N THR A 169 -17.36 4.43 -12.31
CA THR A 169 -16.65 4.18 -13.56
C THR A 169 -16.71 2.70 -13.95
N ALA A 170 -16.23 2.34 -15.15
CA ALA A 170 -16.13 0.94 -15.55
C ALA A 170 -15.09 0.20 -14.71
N ALA A 171 -13.96 0.85 -14.39
CA ALA A 171 -12.93 0.31 -13.50
C ALA A 171 -13.45 0.10 -12.07
N ASP A 172 -14.18 1.07 -11.51
CA ASP A 172 -14.82 0.92 -10.19
C ASP A 172 -15.75 -0.30 -10.16
N LYS A 173 -16.60 -0.47 -11.18
CA LYS A 173 -17.53 -1.61 -11.28
C LYS A 173 -16.81 -2.94 -11.41
N LEU A 174 -15.68 -2.98 -12.12
CA LEU A 174 -14.86 -4.18 -12.20
C LEU A 174 -14.23 -4.51 -10.84
N PHE A 175 -13.81 -3.49 -10.07
CA PHE A 175 -13.32 -3.71 -8.72
C PHE A 175 -14.42 -4.24 -7.78
N LEU A 176 -15.66 -3.72 -7.86
CA LEU A 176 -16.78 -4.28 -7.10
C LEU A 176 -17.07 -5.73 -7.50
N LYS A 177 -16.93 -6.09 -8.79
CA LYS A 177 -17.00 -7.49 -9.23
C LYS A 177 -15.87 -8.32 -8.61
N LEU A 178 -14.64 -7.81 -8.59
CA LEU A 178 -13.51 -8.49 -7.94
C LEU A 178 -13.82 -8.75 -6.46
N LEU A 179 -14.39 -7.80 -5.73
CA LEU A 179 -14.81 -8.01 -4.34
C LEU A 179 -15.85 -9.13 -4.19
N GLN A 180 -16.80 -9.25 -5.13
CA GLN A 180 -17.76 -10.35 -5.13
C GLN A 180 -17.07 -11.70 -5.36
N GLU A 181 -16.13 -11.76 -6.31
CA GLU A 181 -15.38 -12.98 -6.64
C GLU A 181 -14.45 -13.41 -5.49
N THR A 182 -13.81 -12.47 -4.79
CA THR A 182 -12.97 -12.77 -3.63
C THR A 182 -13.81 -13.28 -2.46
N LYS A 183 -14.94 -12.63 -2.18
CA LYS A 183 -15.87 -13.05 -1.11
C LYS A 183 -16.46 -14.44 -1.36
N ALA A 184 -16.77 -14.78 -2.63
CA ALA A 184 -17.24 -16.12 -3.00
C ALA A 184 -16.19 -17.22 -2.70
N ARG A 185 -14.90 -16.83 -2.60
CA ARG A 185 -13.76 -17.71 -2.25
C ARG A 185 -13.31 -17.60 -0.79
N ASN A 186 -14.03 -16.84 0.04
CA ASN A 186 -13.64 -16.49 1.41
C ASN A 186 -12.28 -15.76 1.49
N ILE A 187 -11.95 -14.97 0.49
CA ILE A 187 -10.74 -14.13 0.46
C ILE A 187 -11.13 -12.70 0.88
N ARG A 188 -10.47 -12.17 1.90
CA ARG A 188 -10.60 -10.79 2.37
C ARG A 188 -9.78 -9.84 1.51
N VAL A 189 -10.21 -8.59 1.39
CA VAL A 189 -9.52 -7.59 0.58
C VAL A 189 -9.29 -6.32 1.38
N ILE A 190 -8.02 -5.90 1.46
CA ILE A 190 -7.64 -4.56 1.92
C ILE A 190 -6.93 -3.81 0.78
N ILE A 191 -7.09 -2.48 0.77
CA ILE A 191 -6.47 -1.61 -0.22
C ILE A 191 -5.60 -0.55 0.44
N ASP A 192 -4.68 0.03 -0.32
CA ASP A 192 -3.77 1.06 0.16
C ASP A 192 -4.44 2.43 0.25
N GLY A 193 -4.36 3.08 1.41
CA GLY A 193 -4.84 4.42 1.67
C GLY A 193 -3.67 5.40 1.80
N VAL A 194 -3.45 6.23 0.79
CA VAL A 194 -2.37 7.23 0.75
C VAL A 194 -2.91 8.57 1.24
N TRP A 195 -2.92 8.79 2.56
CA TRP A 195 -3.57 9.96 3.15
C TRP A 195 -2.63 11.12 3.50
N ASN A 196 -1.32 10.96 3.29
CA ASN A 196 -0.32 12.01 3.52
C ASN A 196 -0.22 13.00 2.35
N HIS A 197 -0.24 12.51 1.12
CA HIS A 197 0.07 13.29 -0.08
C HIS A 197 -0.79 12.86 -1.27
N THR A 198 -0.62 13.55 -2.40
CA THR A 198 -1.28 13.23 -3.69
C THR A 198 -0.32 13.40 -4.85
N GLY A 199 -0.75 13.07 -6.05
CA GLY A 199 -0.12 13.51 -7.28
C GLY A 199 -0.37 15.00 -7.57
N ARG A 200 0.40 15.54 -8.50
CA ARG A 200 0.26 16.94 -8.93
C ARG A 200 -0.98 17.20 -9.77
N ASP A 201 -1.54 16.15 -10.36
CA ASP A 201 -2.74 16.23 -11.18
C ASP A 201 -4.01 15.83 -10.42
N PHE A 202 -3.87 15.56 -9.10
CA PHE A 202 -5.02 15.50 -8.20
C PHE A 202 -5.86 16.77 -8.34
N PHE A 203 -7.17 16.62 -8.54
CA PHE A 203 -8.08 17.73 -8.91
C PHE A 203 -7.91 19.00 -8.06
N ALA A 204 -7.65 18.86 -6.75
CA ALA A 204 -7.49 20.01 -5.86
C ALA A 204 -6.13 20.70 -6.04
N PHE A 205 -5.04 19.93 -6.24
CA PHE A 205 -3.72 20.50 -6.46
C PHE A 205 -3.60 21.11 -7.87
N ALA A 206 -4.17 20.48 -8.89
CA ALA A 206 -4.25 21.02 -10.24
C ALA A 206 -4.99 22.37 -10.28
N ASP A 207 -6.08 22.49 -9.51
CA ASP A 207 -6.80 23.76 -9.39
C ASP A 207 -5.93 24.86 -8.70
N ILE A 208 -5.13 24.48 -7.68
CA ILE A 208 -4.19 25.41 -7.02
C ILE A 208 -3.10 25.88 -8.00
N ARG A 209 -2.52 24.96 -8.78
CA ARG A 209 -1.49 25.28 -9.79
C ARG A 209 -1.99 26.29 -10.84
N THR A 210 -3.30 26.33 -11.07
CA THR A 210 -3.94 27.22 -12.04
C THR A 210 -4.43 28.52 -11.43
N LYS A 211 -4.96 28.48 -10.18
CA LYS A 211 -5.67 29.62 -9.57
C LYS A 211 -4.93 30.20 -8.36
N PHE A 212 -3.85 29.56 -7.90
CA PHE A 212 -3.05 29.96 -6.76
C PHE A 212 -3.92 30.24 -5.52
N GLN A 213 -3.75 31.41 -4.85
CA GLN A 213 -4.52 31.80 -3.67
C GLN A 213 -6.05 31.88 -3.92
N LYS A 214 -6.49 31.98 -5.18
CA LYS A 214 -7.90 32.03 -5.54
C LYS A 214 -8.55 30.64 -5.61
N SER A 215 -7.77 29.58 -5.56
CA SER A 215 -8.30 28.22 -5.49
C SER A 215 -9.08 28.02 -4.19
N ARG A 216 -10.25 27.39 -4.29
CA ARG A 216 -11.01 26.98 -3.09
C ARG A 216 -10.31 25.87 -2.30
N TYR A 217 -9.30 25.24 -2.88
CA TYR A 217 -8.47 24.21 -2.29
C TYR A 217 -7.13 24.73 -1.75
N ALA A 218 -6.85 26.04 -1.80
CA ALA A 218 -5.57 26.63 -1.40
C ALA A 218 -5.11 26.28 0.01
N ARG A 219 -6.04 25.84 0.89
CA ARG A 219 -5.76 25.39 2.26
C ARG A 219 -5.73 23.87 2.42
N TRP A 220 -5.75 23.13 1.33
CA TRP A 220 -5.67 21.67 1.40
C TRP A 220 -4.24 21.17 1.47
N TYR A 221 -3.28 21.96 0.99
CA TYR A 221 -1.88 21.59 0.87
C TYR A 221 -0.98 22.55 1.63
N ASP A 222 0.19 22.08 1.98
CA ASP A 222 1.22 22.88 2.64
C ASP A 222 1.97 23.73 1.62
N ILE A 223 1.34 24.85 1.23
CA ILE A 223 1.90 25.80 0.26
C ILE A 223 2.80 26.78 0.99
N THR A 224 4.08 26.79 0.66
CA THR A 224 5.09 27.68 1.25
C THR A 224 5.08 29.07 0.62
N THR A 225 4.86 29.14 -0.69
CA THR A 225 4.83 30.41 -1.44
C THR A 225 3.86 30.31 -2.61
N PHE A 226 3.04 31.34 -2.78
CA PHE A 226 2.24 31.51 -3.99
C PHE A 226 2.96 32.42 -4.99
N ASP A 227 2.73 32.16 -6.27
CA ASP A 227 3.28 32.97 -7.34
C ASP A 227 2.78 34.44 -7.31
N ASP A 228 3.70 35.39 -7.49
CA ASP A 228 3.37 36.80 -7.66
C ASP A 228 3.34 37.14 -9.17
N PRO A 229 2.17 37.32 -9.79
CA PRO A 229 2.06 37.55 -11.22
C PRO A 229 2.68 38.89 -11.69
N ARG A 230 3.19 39.71 -10.77
CA ARG A 230 3.90 40.96 -11.09
C ARG A 230 5.39 40.74 -11.37
N THR A 231 5.91 39.57 -11.03
CA THR A 231 7.30 39.18 -11.30
C THR A 231 7.37 38.32 -12.56
N ALA A 232 8.57 38.21 -13.17
CA ALA A 232 8.80 37.33 -14.30
C ALA A 232 9.17 35.90 -13.88
N ARG A 233 9.36 35.69 -12.58
CA ARG A 233 9.75 34.41 -12.00
C ARG A 233 8.51 33.73 -11.41
N ASN A 234 8.40 32.43 -11.61
CA ASN A 234 7.41 31.64 -10.90
C ASN A 234 7.95 31.29 -9.50
N GLU A 235 7.35 31.86 -8.46
CA GLU A 235 7.71 31.65 -7.07
C GLU A 235 6.86 30.56 -6.40
N PHE A 236 5.92 29.93 -7.11
CA PHE A 236 5.05 28.92 -6.53
C PHE A 236 5.85 27.76 -5.95
N ASP A 237 5.73 27.55 -4.64
CA ASP A 237 6.43 26.50 -3.91
C ASP A 237 5.55 25.90 -2.80
N TYR A 238 5.81 24.63 -2.44
CA TYR A 238 5.03 23.84 -1.50
C TYR A 238 5.87 22.70 -0.92
N ASN A 239 5.44 22.14 0.20
CA ASN A 239 6.05 20.93 0.74
C ASN A 239 5.57 19.69 0.02
N GLY A 240 6.48 18.77 -0.19
CA GLY A 240 6.21 17.44 -0.74
C GLY A 240 6.92 16.39 0.10
N TRP A 241 6.36 15.20 0.16
CA TRP A 241 6.84 14.09 0.95
C TRP A 241 8.34 13.85 0.70
N TYR A 242 9.15 13.86 1.76
CA TYR A 242 10.62 13.84 1.71
C TYR A 242 11.24 14.84 0.71
N GLY A 243 10.55 15.96 0.42
CA GLY A 243 10.99 16.97 -0.53
C GLY A 243 10.67 16.67 -2.00
N PHE A 244 10.05 15.53 -2.30
CA PHE A 244 9.61 15.20 -3.66
C PHE A 244 8.44 16.08 -4.09
N LYS A 245 8.70 17.01 -5.01
CA LYS A 245 7.67 17.93 -5.54
C LYS A 245 6.60 17.24 -6.39
N SER A 246 6.80 15.99 -6.78
CA SER A 246 5.78 15.16 -7.41
C SER A 246 4.68 14.71 -6.45
N LEU A 247 4.93 14.76 -5.13
CA LEU A 247 4.06 14.26 -4.06
C LEU A 247 3.71 15.37 -3.08
N PRO A 248 2.86 16.36 -3.47
CA PRO A 248 2.47 17.47 -2.59
C PRO A 248 1.72 16.96 -1.36
N GLU A 249 2.14 17.40 -0.18
CA GLU A 249 1.56 17.00 1.10
C GLU A 249 0.28 17.78 1.42
N PHE A 250 -0.68 17.07 2.00
CA PHE A 250 -1.83 17.72 2.60
C PHE A 250 -1.42 18.58 3.78
N ALA A 251 -2.07 19.73 3.92
CA ALA A 251 -1.85 20.60 5.06
C ALA A 251 -2.46 20.02 6.35
N ASN A 252 -1.79 20.29 7.45
CA ASN A 252 -2.34 20.08 8.78
C ASN A 252 -3.30 21.21 9.17
N ASP A 253 -4.13 20.96 10.18
CA ASP A 253 -4.94 22.00 10.80
C ASP A 253 -4.07 22.99 11.62
N ALA A 254 -4.68 24.06 12.11
CA ALA A 254 -3.95 25.08 12.86
C ALA A 254 -3.29 24.57 14.17
N SER A 255 -3.70 23.41 14.67
CA SER A 255 -3.11 22.79 15.85
C SER A 255 -1.93 21.87 15.52
N GLY A 256 -1.77 21.48 14.26
CA GLY A 256 -0.82 20.46 13.82
C GLY A 256 -1.18 19.04 14.27
N GLN A 257 -2.36 18.85 14.88
CA GLN A 257 -2.76 17.55 15.44
C GLN A 257 -3.69 16.76 14.52
N ASN A 258 -4.10 17.34 13.39
CA ASN A 258 -5.04 16.74 12.44
C ASN A 258 -4.76 17.26 11.03
N LEU A 259 -5.29 16.60 10.03
CA LEU A 259 -5.31 17.15 8.68
C LEU A 259 -6.28 18.34 8.60
N ALA A 260 -6.01 19.26 7.68
CA ALA A 260 -6.91 20.36 7.36
C ALA A 260 -8.33 19.84 7.06
N PRO A 261 -9.40 20.60 7.38
CA PRO A 261 -10.78 20.11 7.26
C PRO A 261 -11.20 19.69 5.84
N GLY A 262 -10.56 20.26 4.82
CA GLY A 262 -10.86 19.96 3.43
C GLY A 262 -10.45 18.56 3.00
N PRO A 263 -9.14 18.22 3.02
CA PRO A 263 -8.67 16.89 2.70
C PRO A 263 -9.24 15.84 3.65
N LYS A 264 -9.31 16.10 4.97
CA LYS A 264 -9.92 15.18 5.93
C LYS A 264 -11.32 14.74 5.49
N ARG A 265 -12.22 15.70 5.21
CA ARG A 265 -13.58 15.37 4.78
C ARG A 265 -13.62 14.59 3.47
N TYR A 266 -12.74 14.91 2.52
CA TYR A 266 -12.66 14.19 1.27
C TYR A 266 -12.23 12.73 1.47
N ILE A 267 -11.19 12.51 2.28
CA ILE A 267 -10.69 11.16 2.62
C ILE A 267 -11.79 10.34 3.30
N PHE A 268 -12.52 10.91 4.26
CA PHE A 268 -13.64 10.21 4.92
C PHE A 268 -14.73 9.79 3.94
N ASN A 269 -15.07 10.66 2.97
CA ASN A 269 -16.04 10.32 1.94
C ASN A 269 -15.54 9.23 0.98
N ALA A 270 -14.27 9.30 0.58
CA ALA A 270 -13.66 8.27 -0.25
C ALA A 270 -13.59 6.93 0.50
N SER A 271 -13.21 6.96 1.78
CA SER A 271 -13.20 5.75 2.62
C SER A 271 -14.59 5.12 2.71
N LYS A 272 -15.64 5.92 2.94
CA LYS A 272 -17.02 5.42 2.97
C LYS A 272 -17.40 4.75 1.66
N ARG A 273 -17.09 5.36 0.52
CA ARG A 273 -17.41 4.84 -0.81
C ARG A 273 -16.93 3.39 -1.02
N TRP A 274 -15.76 3.06 -0.51
CA TRP A 274 -15.17 1.74 -0.68
C TRP A 274 -15.57 0.74 0.41
N MET A 275 -15.97 1.24 1.60
CA MET A 275 -16.42 0.42 2.71
C MET A 275 -17.90 0.03 2.64
N ASP A 276 -18.73 0.86 1.97
CA ASP A 276 -20.18 0.71 1.82
C ASP A 276 -20.59 1.30 0.46
N PRO A 277 -20.30 0.56 -0.65
CA PRO A 277 -20.46 1.08 -2.00
C PRO A 277 -21.88 1.45 -2.41
N ASN A 278 -22.88 0.74 -1.89
CA ASN A 278 -24.28 0.99 -2.21
C ASN A 278 -24.98 1.93 -1.21
N ASP A 279 -24.27 2.36 -0.15
CA ASP A 279 -24.73 3.29 0.91
C ASP A 279 -26.00 2.78 1.65
N ASP A 280 -26.11 1.46 1.85
CA ASP A 280 -27.24 0.85 2.57
C ASP A 280 -26.96 0.59 4.06
N GLY A 281 -25.70 0.80 4.49
CA GLY A 281 -25.21 0.59 5.85
C GLY A 281 -24.82 -0.85 6.16
N ASP A 282 -24.80 -1.74 5.16
CA ASP A 282 -24.24 -3.09 5.25
C ASP A 282 -22.85 -3.12 4.55
N PRO A 283 -21.72 -3.26 5.28
CA PRO A 283 -20.41 -3.24 4.68
C PRO A 283 -20.04 -4.52 3.93
N SER A 284 -20.98 -5.47 3.79
CA SER A 284 -20.69 -6.78 3.20
C SER A 284 -20.33 -6.73 1.71
N ASP A 285 -20.67 -5.66 1.00
CA ASP A 285 -20.34 -5.44 -0.41
C ASP A 285 -19.06 -4.61 -0.61
N GLY A 286 -18.55 -3.97 0.44
CA GLY A 286 -17.31 -3.18 0.43
C GLY A 286 -16.03 -3.99 0.66
N ILE A 287 -14.91 -3.26 0.79
CA ILE A 287 -13.62 -3.82 1.18
C ILE A 287 -13.61 -4.20 2.67
N ASP A 288 -12.72 -5.11 3.06
CA ASP A 288 -12.59 -5.58 4.44
C ASP A 288 -11.68 -4.68 5.29
N GLY A 289 -11.00 -3.72 4.69
CA GLY A 289 -10.13 -2.80 5.41
C GLY A 289 -9.09 -2.07 4.58
N TRP A 290 -8.06 -1.57 5.25
CA TRP A 290 -7.07 -0.66 4.69
C TRP A 290 -5.65 -0.98 5.16
N ARG A 291 -4.67 -0.83 4.28
CA ARG A 291 -3.28 -0.57 4.64
C ARG A 291 -3.04 0.93 4.48
N LEU A 292 -2.32 1.55 5.39
CA LEU A 292 -2.13 2.99 5.45
C LEU A 292 -0.68 3.32 5.17
N ASP A 293 -0.47 3.99 4.04
CA ASP A 293 0.81 4.44 3.55
C ASP A 293 1.41 5.52 4.46
N VAL A 294 2.72 5.42 4.72
CA VAL A 294 3.51 6.37 5.51
C VAL A 294 2.78 6.90 6.76
N ALA A 295 2.23 5.99 7.54
CA ALA A 295 1.33 6.32 8.65
C ALA A 295 1.97 7.24 9.70
N GLU A 296 3.29 7.22 9.83
CA GLU A 296 4.06 8.06 10.77
C GLU A 296 4.03 9.55 10.39
N GLU A 297 3.79 9.87 9.13
CA GLU A 297 3.78 11.25 8.61
C GLU A 297 2.43 11.96 8.78
N VAL A 298 1.37 11.22 9.09
CA VAL A 298 0.03 11.78 9.25
C VAL A 298 -0.30 11.96 10.73
N PRO A 299 -0.89 13.12 11.14
CA PRO A 299 -1.12 13.41 12.55
C PRO A 299 -1.97 12.38 13.28
N HIS A 300 -1.60 12.03 14.50
CA HIS A 300 -2.31 11.07 15.36
C HIS A 300 -3.79 11.42 15.59
N GLY A 301 -4.15 12.71 15.65
CA GLY A 301 -5.55 13.12 15.80
C GLY A 301 -6.42 12.74 14.60
N PHE A 302 -5.84 12.82 13.38
CA PHE A 302 -6.52 12.35 12.19
C PHE A 302 -6.77 10.84 12.27
N TRP A 303 -5.76 10.04 12.62
CA TRP A 303 -5.87 8.60 12.69
C TRP A 303 -6.93 8.13 13.69
N ARG A 304 -7.00 8.75 14.88
CA ARG A 304 -8.04 8.43 15.87
C ARG A 304 -9.45 8.66 15.33
N GLU A 305 -9.68 9.79 14.68
CA GLU A 305 -10.99 10.10 14.11
C GLU A 305 -11.32 9.20 12.93
N TRP A 306 -10.35 8.97 12.05
CA TRP A 306 -10.53 8.14 10.86
C TRP A 306 -10.77 6.67 11.24
N HIS A 307 -9.99 6.10 12.14
CA HIS A 307 -10.20 4.73 12.62
C HIS A 307 -11.57 4.57 13.28
N ALA A 308 -11.95 5.50 14.15
CA ALA A 308 -13.28 5.47 14.77
C ALA A 308 -14.40 5.50 13.70
N PHE A 309 -14.23 6.30 12.66
CA PHE A 309 -15.17 6.38 11.54
C PHE A 309 -15.22 5.05 10.74
N ILE A 310 -14.09 4.48 10.40
CA ILE A 310 -14.01 3.17 9.70
C ILE A 310 -14.72 2.08 10.52
N ARG A 311 -14.48 2.04 11.83
CA ARG A 311 -15.11 1.06 12.73
C ARG A 311 -16.62 1.31 12.94
N GLN A 312 -17.12 2.51 12.69
CA GLN A 312 -18.56 2.78 12.63
C GLN A 312 -19.18 2.25 11.34
N LEU A 313 -18.47 2.34 10.22
CA LEU A 313 -18.92 1.79 8.93
C LEU A 313 -18.90 0.26 8.95
N ASN A 314 -17.80 -0.32 9.41
CA ASN A 314 -17.62 -1.76 9.53
C ASN A 314 -16.93 -2.11 10.86
N PRO A 315 -17.64 -2.63 11.85
CA PRO A 315 -17.04 -3.08 13.11
C PRO A 315 -15.98 -4.17 12.95
N GLU A 316 -15.97 -4.89 11.85
CA GLU A 316 -14.99 -5.93 11.51
C GLU A 316 -13.90 -5.44 10.53
N ALA A 317 -13.78 -4.12 10.31
CA ALA A 317 -12.76 -3.58 9.44
C ALA A 317 -11.34 -3.82 9.99
N PHE A 318 -10.45 -4.27 9.12
CA PHE A 318 -9.02 -4.40 9.40
C PHE A 318 -8.28 -3.13 8.98
N THR A 319 -7.32 -2.68 9.79
CA THR A 319 -6.44 -1.57 9.45
C THR A 319 -5.01 -1.93 9.79
N SER A 320 -4.11 -1.78 8.83
CA SER A 320 -2.68 -2.03 8.99
C SER A 320 -1.88 -0.80 8.62
N ALA A 321 -1.01 -0.36 9.51
CA ALA A 321 -0.15 0.80 9.26
C ALA A 321 1.19 0.37 8.67
N GLU A 322 1.68 1.12 7.68
CA GLU A 322 3.08 1.07 7.34
C GLU A 322 3.87 1.86 8.35
N ILE A 323 4.67 1.17 9.15
CA ILE A 323 5.55 1.75 10.15
C ILE A 323 6.83 0.92 10.16
N TRP A 324 7.95 1.55 9.86
CA TRP A 324 9.24 0.89 9.81
C TRP A 324 9.90 0.78 11.18
N GLY A 325 9.61 1.75 12.05
CA GLY A 325 10.02 1.78 13.43
C GLY A 325 9.15 0.94 14.36
N SER A 326 9.05 1.33 15.64
CA SER A 326 8.11 0.70 16.57
C SER A 326 6.69 1.18 16.32
N SER A 327 5.78 0.25 16.06
CA SER A 327 4.36 0.54 15.87
C SER A 327 3.57 0.68 17.18
N ALA A 328 4.25 0.55 18.33
CA ALA A 328 3.59 0.45 19.64
C ALA A 328 2.66 1.63 19.97
N ASP A 329 3.09 2.85 19.71
CA ASP A 329 2.30 4.06 20.03
C ASP A 329 1.07 4.21 19.13
N PHE A 330 1.16 3.74 17.88
CA PHE A 330 0.05 3.75 16.94
C PHE A 330 -0.99 2.67 17.25
N LEU A 331 -0.55 1.49 17.70
CA LEU A 331 -1.45 0.37 17.97
C LEU A 331 -2.10 0.44 19.37
N ARG A 332 -1.43 1.07 20.36
CA ARG A 332 -1.99 1.25 21.71
C ARG A 332 -3.08 2.30 21.80
N ASP A 333 -2.93 3.38 21.04
CA ASP A 333 -3.79 4.57 21.11
C ASP A 333 -5.02 4.50 20.21
N THR A 334 -5.43 3.31 19.81
CA THR A 334 -6.63 3.07 18.98
C THR A 334 -6.59 3.68 17.57
N HIS A 335 -5.38 3.82 16.99
CA HIS A 335 -5.25 4.33 15.63
C HIS A 335 -5.40 3.23 14.57
N PHE A 336 -4.83 2.05 14.86
CA PHE A 336 -4.82 0.91 13.93
C PHE A 336 -5.01 -0.41 14.66
N GLY A 337 -5.52 -1.42 13.94
CA GLY A 337 -5.61 -2.79 14.44
C GLY A 337 -4.28 -3.53 14.33
N SER A 338 -3.49 -3.25 13.29
CA SER A 338 -2.25 -3.93 12.93
C SER A 338 -1.21 -2.99 12.33
N ALA A 339 -0.03 -3.53 12.06
CA ALA A 339 1.03 -2.89 11.28
C ALA A 339 1.79 -3.93 10.45
N MET A 340 2.46 -3.46 9.38
CA MET A 340 3.49 -4.22 8.68
C MET A 340 4.68 -4.44 9.63
N ASN A 341 5.02 -5.70 9.90
CA ASN A 341 5.92 -6.07 11.00
C ASN A 341 7.39 -6.04 10.58
N TYR A 342 7.86 -4.87 10.11
CA TYR A 342 9.27 -4.70 9.75
C TYR A 342 10.19 -4.92 10.95
N ARG A 343 10.02 -4.12 12.00
CA ARG A 343 10.91 -4.14 13.18
C ARG A 343 10.81 -5.43 13.98
N GLY A 344 9.61 -5.98 14.13
CA GLY A 344 9.38 -7.16 14.96
C GLY A 344 9.55 -8.49 14.23
N PHE A 345 9.69 -8.48 12.90
CA PHE A 345 9.85 -9.70 12.13
C PHE A 345 10.88 -9.58 10.99
N ALA A 346 10.64 -8.75 9.98
CA ALA A 346 11.46 -8.70 8.78
C ALA A 346 12.94 -8.42 9.07
N ILE A 347 13.24 -7.38 9.85
CA ILE A 347 14.61 -6.96 10.19
C ILE A 347 15.36 -8.03 10.98
N PRO A 348 14.84 -8.57 12.10
CA PRO A 348 15.56 -9.62 12.82
C PRO A 348 15.71 -10.91 12.02
N VAL A 349 14.71 -11.28 11.21
CA VAL A 349 14.78 -12.45 10.31
C VAL A 349 15.92 -12.28 9.31
N LYS A 350 15.99 -11.14 8.63
CA LYS A 350 17.08 -10.82 7.72
C LYS A 350 18.42 -10.84 8.43
N GLY A 351 18.51 -10.19 9.59
CA GLY A 351 19.76 -10.07 10.35
C GLY A 351 20.40 -11.40 10.78
N TRP A 352 19.58 -12.38 11.13
CA TRP A 352 20.08 -13.70 11.55
C TRP A 352 20.06 -14.74 10.45
N LEU A 353 18.88 -14.96 9.82
CA LEU A 353 18.69 -16.12 8.95
C LEU A 353 19.21 -15.89 7.52
N ILE A 354 19.33 -14.63 7.09
CA ILE A 354 19.88 -14.29 5.78
C ILE A 354 21.33 -13.83 5.92
N ASP A 355 21.57 -12.73 6.62
CA ASP A 355 22.86 -12.03 6.61
C ASP A 355 23.86 -12.56 7.67
N GLY A 356 23.37 -13.30 8.68
CA GLY A 356 24.23 -13.84 9.75
C GLY A 356 24.93 -12.78 10.58
N LYS A 357 24.40 -11.56 10.67
CA LYS A 357 25.00 -10.41 11.38
C LYS A 357 24.69 -10.40 12.87
N ILE A 358 23.60 -11.05 13.28
CA ILE A 358 23.28 -11.26 14.69
C ILE A 358 23.23 -12.75 14.99
N ASN A 359 23.40 -13.12 16.26
CA ASN A 359 23.29 -14.51 16.70
C ASN A 359 21.86 -14.85 17.13
N ALA A 360 21.59 -16.15 17.36
CA ALA A 360 20.26 -16.64 17.72
C ALA A 360 19.70 -15.98 19.01
N SER A 361 20.56 -15.67 19.99
CA SER A 361 20.12 -15.01 21.23
C SER A 361 19.64 -13.58 20.96
N ALA A 362 20.39 -12.81 20.18
CA ALA A 362 20.00 -11.45 19.78
C ALA A 362 18.75 -11.47 18.90
N PHE A 363 18.61 -12.45 18.03
CA PHE A 363 17.41 -12.66 17.21
C PHE A 363 16.16 -12.83 18.07
N VAL A 364 16.19 -13.80 18.99
CA VAL A 364 15.07 -14.05 19.92
C VAL A 364 14.76 -12.82 20.76
N GLN A 365 15.79 -12.14 21.27
CA GLN A 365 15.61 -10.92 22.06
C GLN A 365 14.90 -9.81 21.27
N ARG A 366 15.22 -9.62 19.99
CA ARG A 366 14.60 -8.60 19.14
C ARG A 366 13.15 -8.92 18.82
N LEU A 367 12.87 -10.18 18.46
CA LEU A 367 11.49 -10.64 18.23
C LEU A 367 10.62 -10.43 19.48
N GLU A 368 11.14 -10.82 20.66
CA GLU A 368 10.41 -10.68 21.92
C GLU A 368 10.24 -9.22 22.35
N ALA A 369 11.26 -8.39 22.18
CA ALA A 369 11.22 -6.99 22.58
C ALA A 369 10.10 -6.24 21.86
N GLU A 370 9.98 -6.40 20.55
CA GLU A 370 8.89 -5.76 19.80
C GLU A 370 7.53 -6.40 20.11
N ARG A 371 7.46 -7.73 20.13
CA ARG A 371 6.22 -8.45 20.43
C ARG A 371 5.61 -8.04 21.76
N GLN A 372 6.43 -7.89 22.82
CA GLN A 372 5.98 -7.50 24.16
C GLN A 372 5.46 -6.05 24.24
N THR A 373 5.72 -5.22 23.24
CA THR A 373 5.15 -3.86 23.20
C THR A 373 3.67 -3.86 22.82
N HIS A 374 3.17 -4.95 22.25
CA HIS A 374 1.81 -5.06 21.73
C HIS A 374 0.89 -5.87 22.65
N LEU A 375 -0.42 -5.60 22.57
CA LEU A 375 -1.44 -6.42 23.23
C LEU A 375 -1.42 -7.83 22.64
N ALA A 376 -1.82 -8.83 23.44
CA ALA A 376 -1.79 -10.24 23.03
C ALA A 376 -2.57 -10.49 21.73
N ASP A 377 -3.76 -9.91 21.57
CA ASP A 377 -4.56 -10.05 20.35
C ASP A 377 -3.89 -9.40 19.13
N THR A 378 -3.26 -8.24 19.31
CA THR A 378 -2.54 -7.56 18.24
C THR A 378 -1.34 -8.37 17.74
N GLN A 379 -0.66 -9.10 18.61
CA GLN A 379 0.50 -9.92 18.22
C GLN A 379 0.16 -10.97 17.16
N HIS A 380 -1.09 -11.47 17.13
CA HIS A 380 -1.53 -12.49 16.17
C HIS A 380 -1.87 -11.96 14.78
N ILE A 381 -1.97 -10.66 14.63
CA ILE A 381 -2.45 -10.02 13.41
C ILE A 381 -1.44 -9.06 12.77
N LEU A 382 -0.26 -8.89 13.38
CA LEU A 382 0.85 -8.15 12.75
C LEU A 382 1.22 -8.84 11.44
N GLN A 383 1.36 -8.07 10.36
CA GLN A 383 1.71 -8.61 9.04
C GLN A 383 3.19 -8.96 8.98
N ASN A 384 3.51 -10.23 9.15
CA ASN A 384 4.87 -10.75 9.07
C ASN A 384 5.30 -10.86 7.62
N LEU A 385 6.15 -9.95 7.15
CA LEU A 385 6.69 -9.93 5.80
C LEU A 385 8.19 -10.24 5.82
N ILE A 386 8.72 -10.74 4.70
CA ILE A 386 10.16 -10.94 4.48
C ILE A 386 10.66 -10.01 3.38
N ASP A 387 9.80 -9.75 2.41
CA ASP A 387 9.99 -8.80 1.34
C ASP A 387 8.68 -8.04 1.06
N SER A 388 8.77 -6.95 0.32
CA SER A 388 7.65 -6.10 -0.10
C SER A 388 8.02 -5.37 -1.39
N HIS A 389 7.15 -4.45 -1.82
CA HIS A 389 7.38 -3.59 -2.98
C HIS A 389 8.40 -2.44 -2.72
N ASP A 390 8.91 -2.33 -1.48
CA ASP A 390 9.88 -1.31 -1.05
C ASP A 390 11.23 -1.89 -0.67
N THR A 391 11.39 -3.21 -0.84
CA THR A 391 12.61 -3.92 -0.45
C THR A 391 13.05 -4.87 -1.54
N GLN A 392 14.34 -5.18 -1.59
CA GLN A 392 14.79 -6.25 -2.47
C GLN A 392 14.05 -7.55 -2.15
N ARG A 393 13.79 -8.37 -3.15
CA ARG A 393 13.12 -9.66 -2.96
C ARG A 393 13.94 -10.59 -2.09
N VAL A 394 13.30 -11.41 -1.27
CA VAL A 394 13.95 -12.37 -0.38
C VAL A 394 14.95 -13.27 -1.09
N ALA A 395 14.63 -13.70 -2.31
CA ALA A 395 15.54 -14.49 -3.14
C ALA A 395 16.85 -13.77 -3.43
N SER A 396 16.77 -12.49 -3.80
CA SER A 396 17.94 -11.65 -4.05
C SER A 396 18.73 -11.36 -2.78
N ALA A 397 18.06 -11.08 -1.66
CA ALA A 397 18.70 -10.92 -0.36
C ALA A 397 19.52 -12.16 0.00
N ILE A 398 18.96 -13.36 -0.18
CA ILE A 398 19.65 -14.63 0.08
C ILE A 398 20.83 -14.84 -0.88
N ALA A 399 20.66 -14.56 -2.18
CA ALA A 399 21.71 -14.72 -3.18
C ALA A 399 22.91 -13.79 -2.91
N ASN A 400 22.68 -12.65 -2.28
CA ASN A 400 23.68 -11.63 -1.95
C ASN A 400 24.16 -11.60 -0.50
N ARG A 401 23.70 -12.53 0.34
CA ARG A 401 23.92 -12.58 1.79
C ARG A 401 25.38 -12.47 2.26
N HIS A 402 26.32 -12.80 1.41
CA HIS A 402 27.75 -12.74 1.73
C HIS A 402 28.45 -11.49 1.22
N THR A 403 27.84 -10.79 0.26
CA THR A 403 28.46 -9.66 -0.46
C THR A 403 27.79 -8.33 -0.09
N PHE A 404 26.45 -8.34 -0.03
CA PHE A 404 25.63 -7.15 0.21
C PHE A 404 24.69 -7.34 1.41
N ALA A 405 25.21 -7.91 2.49
CA ALA A 405 24.47 -8.04 3.74
C ALA A 405 24.15 -6.65 4.31
N ALA A 406 22.91 -6.25 4.21
CA ALA A 406 22.46 -4.90 4.50
C ALA A 406 22.01 -4.67 5.95
N TYR A 407 22.19 -5.64 6.84
CA TYR A 407 21.77 -5.50 8.23
C TYR A 407 22.79 -4.74 9.07
N LYS A 408 22.44 -3.58 9.62
CA LYS A 408 23.33 -2.73 10.45
C LYS A 408 23.24 -2.94 11.95
N ASN A 409 22.28 -3.68 12.46
CA ASN A 409 22.12 -3.92 13.89
C ASN A 409 21.84 -2.66 14.74
N ASP A 410 21.23 -1.65 14.18
CA ASP A 410 20.70 -0.51 14.92
C ASP A 410 19.17 -0.57 15.04
N ASP A 411 18.61 0.28 15.90
CA ASP A 411 17.16 0.31 16.12
C ASP A 411 16.41 1.08 15.03
N TRP A 412 17.14 1.73 14.14
CA TRP A 412 16.57 2.38 12.98
C TRP A 412 16.44 1.39 11.84
N PHE A 413 15.31 1.49 11.21
CA PHE A 413 15.11 0.82 9.96
C PHE A 413 16.14 1.29 8.95
N ASP A 414 16.90 0.35 8.50
CA ASP A 414 17.66 0.44 7.28
C ASP A 414 17.70 -0.98 6.71
N TYR A 415 16.55 -1.39 6.16
CA TYR A 415 16.36 -2.75 5.68
C TYR A 415 17.34 -3.08 4.56
N ASP A 416 17.68 -2.09 3.76
CA ASP A 416 18.63 -2.14 2.67
C ASP A 416 19.91 -1.31 2.92
N ASP A 417 20.10 -0.84 4.15
CA ASP A 417 21.24 -0.03 4.55
C ASP A 417 21.20 1.42 4.03
N GLY A 418 20.04 1.88 3.51
CA GLY A 418 19.87 3.17 2.84
C GLY A 418 20.65 3.28 1.52
N GLU A 419 21.35 2.22 1.15
CA GLU A 419 22.07 2.11 -0.10
C GLU A 419 21.28 1.19 -1.04
N ARG A 420 20.37 1.76 -1.82
CA ARG A 420 19.63 0.99 -2.82
C ARG A 420 20.57 0.31 -3.78
N VAL A 421 20.56 -1.01 -3.76
CA VAL A 421 21.30 -1.83 -4.70
C VAL A 421 20.42 -2.16 -5.90
N ASN A 422 21.05 -2.26 -7.07
CA ASN A 422 20.36 -2.67 -8.29
C ASN A 422 21.20 -3.74 -9.02
N ALA A 423 20.59 -4.40 -9.98
CA ALA A 423 21.24 -5.48 -10.73
C ALA A 423 22.56 -5.12 -11.40
N ARG A 424 22.87 -3.82 -11.51
CA ARG A 424 24.11 -3.30 -12.13
C ARG A 424 25.11 -2.80 -11.09
N THR A 425 24.79 -2.85 -9.82
CA THR A 425 25.73 -2.56 -8.74
C THR A 425 26.88 -3.56 -8.82
N HIS A 426 28.11 -3.06 -8.82
CA HIS A 426 29.29 -3.90 -8.99
C HIS A 426 29.36 -5.02 -7.94
N GLY A 427 29.39 -6.27 -8.40
CA GLY A 427 29.44 -7.45 -7.54
C GLY A 427 28.07 -7.95 -7.07
N TYR A 428 26.96 -7.27 -7.39
CA TYR A 428 25.63 -7.75 -7.06
C TYR A 428 25.27 -8.99 -7.89
N ASN A 429 24.77 -10.02 -7.22
CA ASN A 429 24.32 -11.26 -7.87
C ASN A 429 22.84 -11.13 -8.27
N ASN A 430 22.60 -10.84 -9.54
CA ASN A 430 21.26 -10.76 -10.13
C ASN A 430 20.81 -12.10 -10.70
N GLN A 431 20.83 -13.14 -9.88
CA GLN A 431 20.41 -14.50 -10.24
C GLN A 431 19.60 -15.12 -9.11
N ALA A 432 18.84 -16.16 -9.44
CA ALA A 432 18.18 -16.98 -8.43
C ALA A 432 19.20 -17.54 -7.41
N PRO A 433 18.80 -17.75 -6.15
CA PRO A 433 19.68 -18.34 -5.15
C PRO A 433 20.10 -19.77 -5.52
N ASP A 434 21.30 -20.13 -5.05
CA ASP A 434 21.82 -21.49 -5.19
C ASP A 434 21.02 -22.51 -4.33
N ALA A 435 21.41 -23.78 -4.36
CA ALA A 435 20.71 -24.83 -3.61
C ALA A 435 20.72 -24.58 -2.09
N ASP A 436 21.81 -23.99 -1.55
CA ASP A 436 21.88 -23.62 -0.13
C ASP A 436 20.93 -22.45 0.15
N GLY A 437 20.89 -21.47 -0.72
CA GLY A 437 19.98 -20.34 -0.63
C GLY A 437 18.52 -20.78 -0.67
N ARG A 438 18.15 -21.73 -1.53
CA ARG A 438 16.78 -22.29 -1.58
C ARG A 438 16.39 -22.98 -0.29
N ARG A 439 17.34 -23.68 0.38
CA ARG A 439 17.10 -24.26 1.72
C ARG A 439 16.84 -23.19 2.78
N ILE A 440 17.62 -22.11 2.74
CA ILE A 440 17.38 -20.96 3.62
C ILE A 440 15.98 -20.39 3.35
N TRP A 441 15.62 -20.18 2.10
CA TRP A 441 14.32 -19.64 1.74
C TRP A 441 13.15 -20.51 2.25
N LYS A 442 13.18 -21.82 2.03
CA LYS A 442 12.17 -22.76 2.55
C LYS A 442 12.09 -22.72 4.09
N MET A 443 13.22 -22.61 4.76
CA MET A 443 13.24 -22.41 6.22
C MET A 443 12.59 -21.09 6.64
N LEU A 444 12.83 -20.01 5.91
CA LEU A 444 12.21 -18.70 6.16
C LEU A 444 10.70 -18.75 5.95
N ALA A 445 10.23 -19.34 4.87
CA ALA A 445 8.81 -19.52 4.58
C ALA A 445 8.11 -20.32 5.69
N LEU A 446 8.73 -21.42 6.14
CA LEU A 446 8.22 -22.20 7.27
C LEU A 446 8.19 -21.37 8.56
N PHE A 447 9.24 -20.60 8.83
CA PHE A 447 9.28 -19.74 10.01
C PHE A 447 8.20 -18.66 9.94
N GLN A 448 8.04 -17.99 8.81
CA GLN A 448 7.01 -16.99 8.57
C GLN A 448 5.60 -17.56 8.80
N ALA A 449 5.33 -18.75 8.27
CA ALA A 449 4.03 -19.41 8.39
C ALA A 449 3.72 -19.94 9.82
N THR A 450 4.73 -20.11 10.67
CA THR A 450 4.56 -20.72 11.99
C THR A 450 4.85 -19.78 13.18
N TYR A 451 5.46 -18.63 12.92
CA TYR A 451 5.68 -17.62 13.94
C TYR A 451 4.38 -16.82 14.20
N VAL A 452 4.24 -16.32 15.43
CA VAL A 452 3.08 -15.51 15.82
C VAL A 452 2.95 -14.24 14.95
N GLY A 453 1.78 -14.01 14.41
CA GLY A 453 1.45 -12.95 13.44
C GLY A 453 0.81 -13.52 12.18
N ALA A 454 0.39 -12.67 11.28
CA ALA A 454 -0.21 -13.03 10.00
C ALA A 454 0.86 -13.03 8.90
N PRO A 455 1.16 -14.17 8.26
CA PRO A 455 2.11 -14.21 7.14
C PRO A 455 1.66 -13.29 6.02
N MET A 456 2.58 -12.52 5.43
CA MET A 456 2.33 -11.71 4.24
C MET A 456 3.35 -12.06 3.15
N ILE A 457 2.86 -12.54 2.02
CA ILE A 457 3.64 -12.96 0.87
C ILE A 457 3.55 -11.88 -0.20
N TYR A 458 4.68 -11.36 -0.65
CA TYR A 458 4.74 -10.44 -1.79
C TYR A 458 4.59 -11.23 -3.10
N TYR A 459 3.81 -10.72 -4.06
CA TYR A 459 3.51 -11.44 -5.30
C TYR A 459 4.77 -11.98 -5.99
N GLY A 460 4.71 -13.22 -6.44
CA GLY A 460 5.80 -13.87 -7.16
C GLY A 460 6.91 -14.43 -6.26
N THR A 461 6.91 -14.13 -4.96
CA THR A 461 7.86 -14.74 -4.02
C THR A 461 7.62 -16.24 -3.93
N GLU A 462 6.36 -16.69 -3.92
CA GLU A 462 5.98 -18.11 -3.87
C GLU A 462 6.41 -18.90 -5.11
N ILE A 463 6.64 -18.25 -6.24
CA ILE A 463 7.07 -18.91 -7.48
C ILE A 463 8.55 -18.72 -7.80
N GLY A 464 9.31 -18.16 -6.86
CA GLY A 464 10.77 -18.07 -6.98
C GLY A 464 11.30 -16.80 -7.63
N MET A 465 10.53 -15.73 -7.73
CA MET A 465 11.02 -14.47 -8.30
C MET A 465 12.13 -13.84 -7.47
N TRP A 466 13.08 -13.25 -8.15
CA TRP A 466 14.15 -12.42 -7.54
C TRP A 466 14.12 -11.02 -8.15
N GLY A 467 14.75 -10.06 -7.51
CA GLY A 467 14.85 -8.66 -7.93
C GLY A 467 15.60 -7.87 -6.87
N ALA A 468 16.43 -6.93 -7.32
CA ALA A 468 17.10 -5.97 -6.44
C ALA A 468 16.05 -4.96 -5.89
N ASP A 469 16.50 -3.88 -5.30
CA ASP A 469 15.59 -2.86 -4.76
C ASP A 469 14.75 -2.17 -5.84
N ASP A 470 13.74 -1.43 -5.38
CA ASP A 470 12.85 -0.62 -6.24
C ASP A 470 13.64 0.14 -7.33
N PRO A 471 13.24 -0.02 -8.59
CA PRO A 471 12.05 -0.69 -9.12
C PRO A 471 12.26 -2.15 -9.59
N GLU A 472 13.38 -2.78 -9.32
CA GLU A 472 13.72 -4.11 -9.83
C GLU A 472 13.03 -5.25 -9.04
N ASP A 473 12.61 -5.01 -7.81
CA ASP A 473 11.72 -5.87 -7.03
C ASP A 473 10.30 -5.96 -7.60
N ARG A 474 9.92 -4.99 -8.47
CA ARG A 474 8.59 -4.82 -9.08
C ARG A 474 8.53 -5.35 -10.51
N MET A 475 9.28 -6.40 -10.84
CA MET A 475 9.17 -7.08 -12.14
C MET A 475 7.79 -7.70 -12.34
N PRO A 476 7.30 -7.86 -13.60
CA PRO A 476 6.05 -8.57 -13.86
C PRO A 476 6.13 -10.02 -13.40
N THR A 477 5.01 -10.57 -12.92
CA THR A 477 4.95 -11.95 -12.43
C THR A 477 5.33 -12.94 -13.52
N ALA A 478 6.29 -13.80 -13.25
CA ALA A 478 6.82 -14.79 -14.20
C ALA A 478 5.93 -16.03 -14.26
N TRP A 479 4.65 -15.87 -14.64
CA TRP A 479 3.67 -16.97 -14.69
C TRP A 479 4.07 -18.17 -15.54
N ASN A 480 4.97 -17.99 -16.49
CA ASN A 480 5.51 -19.03 -17.37
C ASN A 480 6.83 -19.64 -16.89
N GLN A 481 7.39 -19.18 -15.76
CA GLN A 481 8.69 -19.59 -15.24
C GLN A 481 8.60 -19.96 -13.75
N ILE A 482 7.55 -20.67 -13.37
CA ILE A 482 7.31 -21.08 -11.99
C ILE A 482 8.41 -22.05 -11.54
N ASP A 483 9.13 -21.69 -10.48
CA ASP A 483 10.03 -22.62 -9.80
C ASP A 483 9.18 -23.58 -8.95
N SER A 484 8.96 -24.79 -9.49
CA SER A 484 8.12 -25.80 -8.83
C SER A 484 8.69 -26.24 -7.48
N GLU A 485 10.01 -26.20 -7.29
CA GLU A 485 10.62 -26.54 -6.01
C GLU A 485 10.30 -25.50 -4.92
N MET A 486 10.10 -24.25 -5.31
CA MET A 486 9.75 -23.18 -4.37
C MET A 486 8.24 -23.10 -4.12
N ARG A 487 7.43 -23.44 -5.12
CA ARG A 487 5.96 -23.46 -5.02
C ARG A 487 5.43 -24.57 -4.11
N ASP A 488 6.02 -25.78 -4.21
CA ASP A 488 5.64 -26.98 -3.44
C ASP A 488 6.22 -26.97 -2.01
#